data_be2f4612aa09fbd573c4daa9facab542
#
_entry.id   be2f4612aa09fbd573c4daa9facab542
#
_cell.length_a   1.000
_cell.length_b   1.000
_cell.length_c   1.000
_cell.angle_alpha   90.00
_cell.angle_beta   90.00
_cell.angle_gamma   90.00
#
_symmetry.space_group_name_H-M   'P 1'
#
loop_
_entity.id
_entity.type
_entity.pdbx_description
1 polymer ?
#
loop_
_entity_poly.entity_id
_entity_poly.type
_entity_poly.pdbx_seq_one_letter_code
_entity_poly.pdbx_strand_id
1 'polypeptide(L)'
;MNIYKSAVNNPITTILIFVAISIFGVFSFTKLPIDFFPHIETTNIMVITAYPGASAIDIEENVTRPLENTLNSVEDLKHISSQSKENISIVVLEFEYGIDSDVATANIRDKLDVATNILPDDVDKPIIFKFSTEEMPIML
;
A
#
# COMPACT_ATOMS: atom_id res chain seq x y z
N MET A 1 -26.04 48.60 5.30
CA MET A 1 -26.52 48.02 6.56
C MET A 1 -25.32 47.85 7.49
N ASN A 2 -25.20 48.66 8.54
CA ASN A 2 -23.98 48.71 9.36
C ASN A 2 -24.07 47.65 10.44
N ILE A 3 -23.43 46.48 10.20
CA ILE A 3 -23.43 45.29 11.06
C ILE A 3 -23.00 45.65 12.50
N TYR A 4 -22.01 46.52 12.68
CA TYR A 4 -21.56 46.96 14.02
C TYR A 4 -22.63 47.70 14.80
N LYS A 5 -23.47 48.53 14.14
CA LYS A 5 -24.54 49.27 14.78
C LYS A 5 -25.70 48.39 15.26
N SER A 6 -25.97 47.31 14.50
CA SER A 6 -26.94 46.30 14.87
C SER A 6 -26.46 45.42 16.04
N ALA A 7 -25.17 45.11 16.06
CA ALA A 7 -24.57 44.33 17.16
C ALA A 7 -24.55 45.09 18.48
N VAL A 8 -24.31 46.42 18.46
CA VAL A 8 -24.36 47.26 19.69
C VAL A 8 -25.76 47.47 20.19
N ASN A 9 -26.77 47.59 19.29
CA ASN A 9 -28.15 47.79 19.68
C ASN A 9 -28.82 46.49 20.22
N ASN A 10 -28.32 45.30 19.89
CA ASN A 10 -28.87 44.05 20.31
C ASN A 10 -27.79 43.14 20.95
N PRO A 11 -27.32 43.48 22.16
CA PRO A 11 -26.18 42.78 22.77
C PRO A 11 -26.49 41.28 23.06
N ILE A 12 -27.73 40.98 23.42
CA ILE A 12 -28.14 39.59 23.68
C ILE A 12 -28.03 38.71 22.44
N THR A 13 -28.51 39.20 21.30
CA THR A 13 -28.41 38.48 20.00
C THR A 13 -26.94 38.29 19.59
N THR A 14 -26.10 39.26 19.81
CA THR A 14 -24.69 39.18 19.50
C THR A 14 -23.99 38.13 20.35
N ILE A 15 -24.22 38.11 21.66
CA ILE A 15 -23.69 37.10 22.57
C ILE A 15 -24.15 35.70 22.16
N LEU A 16 -25.41 35.54 21.79
CA LEU A 16 -26.00 34.25 21.41
C LEU A 16 -25.36 33.69 20.13
N ILE A 17 -25.07 34.57 19.16
CA ILE A 17 -24.34 34.22 17.94
C ILE A 17 -22.92 33.76 18.27
N PHE A 18 -22.19 34.48 19.13
CA PHE A 18 -20.84 34.11 19.54
C PHE A 18 -20.81 32.77 20.27
N VAL A 19 -21.76 32.53 21.16
CA VAL A 19 -21.88 31.24 21.85
C VAL A 19 -22.17 30.10 20.88
N ALA A 20 -23.06 30.32 19.90
CA ALA A 20 -23.37 29.32 18.89
C ALA A 20 -22.12 28.99 18.04
N ILE A 21 -21.36 29.99 17.58
CA ILE A 21 -20.13 29.81 16.83
C ILE A 21 -19.07 29.06 17.66
N SER A 22 -18.95 29.38 18.95
CA SER A 22 -18.01 28.71 19.85
C SER A 22 -18.36 27.23 20.05
N ILE A 23 -19.63 26.92 20.24
CA ILE A 23 -20.09 25.52 20.35
C ILE A 23 -19.81 24.76 19.05
N PHE A 24 -20.13 25.35 17.90
CA PHE A 24 -19.83 24.75 16.59
C PHE A 24 -18.30 24.55 16.38
N GLY A 25 -17.49 25.51 16.81
CA GLY A 25 -16.02 25.40 16.74
C GLY A 25 -15.49 24.23 17.55
N VAL A 26 -15.93 24.07 18.80
CA VAL A 26 -15.56 22.96 19.67
C VAL A 26 -16.03 21.62 19.07
N PHE A 27 -17.27 21.56 18.60
CA PHE A 27 -17.81 20.35 17.98
C PHE A 27 -17.05 19.96 16.70
N SER A 28 -16.71 20.94 15.85
CA SER A 28 -15.92 20.70 14.65
C SER A 28 -14.53 20.19 14.98
N PHE A 29 -13.89 20.73 16.01
CA PHE A 29 -12.56 20.30 16.44
C PHE A 29 -12.53 18.84 16.90
N THR A 30 -13.59 18.37 17.60
CA THR A 30 -13.69 16.97 18.05
C THR A 30 -13.98 15.98 16.92
N LYS A 31 -14.40 16.48 15.75
CA LYS A 31 -14.73 15.64 14.59
C LYS A 31 -13.63 15.67 13.52
N LEU A 32 -12.55 16.44 13.72
CA LEU A 32 -11.42 16.38 12.80
C LEU A 32 -10.72 15.02 12.95
N PRO A 33 -10.69 14.18 11.91
CA PRO A 33 -9.82 13.01 11.91
C PRO A 33 -8.37 13.51 11.91
N ILE A 34 -7.62 13.17 12.94
CA ILE A 34 -6.19 13.46 13.03
C ILE A 34 -5.49 12.20 12.53
N ASP A 35 -5.22 12.13 11.24
CA ASP A 35 -4.31 11.15 10.70
C ASP A 35 -2.88 11.62 10.96
N PHE A 36 -2.21 10.95 11.89
CA PHE A 36 -0.83 11.26 12.27
C PHE A 36 0.18 10.97 11.15
N PHE A 37 -0.18 10.12 10.19
CA PHE A 37 0.65 9.82 9.04
C PHE A 37 -0.16 10.07 7.76
N PRO A 38 0.40 10.80 6.78
CA PRO A 38 -0.17 10.75 5.45
C PRO A 38 -0.17 9.27 5.04
N HIS A 39 -1.30 8.75 4.57
CA HIS A 39 -1.40 7.43 3.97
C HIS A 39 -0.51 7.43 2.73
N ILE A 40 0.77 7.15 2.94
CA ILE A 40 1.73 6.88 1.86
C ILE A 40 1.52 5.40 1.55
N GLU A 41 0.49 5.11 0.81
CA GLU A 41 0.22 3.77 0.30
C GLU A 41 1.21 3.48 -0.82
N THR A 42 2.38 2.98 -0.44
CA THR A 42 3.23 2.28 -1.39
C THR A 42 2.67 0.87 -1.55
N THR A 43 2.23 0.55 -2.75
CA THR A 43 1.74 -0.79 -3.06
C THR A 43 2.95 -1.72 -3.12
N ASN A 44 3.08 -2.58 -2.10
CA ASN A 44 4.11 -3.60 -2.04
C ASN A 44 3.48 -4.97 -2.28
N ILE A 45 3.99 -5.69 -3.26
CA ILE A 45 3.55 -7.04 -3.59
C ILE A 45 4.73 -7.99 -3.46
N MET A 46 4.51 -9.11 -2.75
CA MET A 46 5.51 -10.15 -2.57
C MET A 46 5.14 -11.37 -3.39
N VAL A 47 6.10 -11.91 -4.12
CA VAL A 47 5.99 -13.19 -4.83
C VAL A 47 6.87 -14.20 -4.13
N ILE A 48 6.27 -15.30 -3.69
CA ILE A 48 6.97 -16.39 -3.00
C ILE A 48 6.90 -17.63 -3.89
N THR A 49 8.06 -18.25 -4.10
CA THR A 49 8.19 -19.45 -4.91
C THR A 49 8.99 -20.49 -4.12
N ALA A 50 8.41 -21.68 -3.92
CA ALA A 50 9.09 -22.78 -3.25
C ALA A 50 9.80 -23.69 -4.28
N TYR A 51 11.01 -24.13 -3.93
CA TYR A 51 11.77 -25.12 -4.67
C TYR A 51 12.39 -26.11 -3.67
N PRO A 52 11.63 -27.16 -3.31
CA PRO A 52 12.06 -28.11 -2.28
C PRO A 52 13.39 -28.80 -2.65
N GLY A 53 14.31 -28.86 -1.71
CA GLY A 53 15.60 -29.53 -1.86
C GLY A 53 16.69 -28.72 -2.56
N ALA A 54 16.38 -27.52 -3.05
CA ALA A 54 17.37 -26.65 -3.70
C ALA A 54 18.15 -25.80 -2.68
N SER A 55 19.45 -25.62 -2.96
CA SER A 55 20.27 -24.69 -2.20
C SER A 55 19.93 -23.23 -2.54
N ALA A 56 20.34 -22.27 -1.69
CA ALA A 56 20.10 -20.85 -1.94
C ALA A 56 20.72 -20.36 -3.25
N ILE A 57 21.85 -20.95 -3.69
CA ILE A 57 22.52 -20.62 -4.95
C ILE A 57 21.71 -21.15 -6.14
N ASP A 58 21.23 -22.39 -6.05
CA ASP A 58 20.41 -22.99 -7.11
C ASP A 58 19.09 -22.23 -7.27
N ILE A 59 18.49 -21.77 -6.17
CA ILE A 59 17.29 -20.94 -6.18
C ILE A 59 17.56 -19.58 -6.80
N GLU A 60 18.68 -18.96 -6.48
CA GLU A 60 19.05 -17.68 -7.08
C GLU A 60 19.16 -17.80 -8.60
N GLU A 61 19.89 -18.79 -9.09
CA GLU A 61 20.18 -18.94 -10.52
C GLU A 61 18.97 -19.42 -11.33
N ASN A 62 18.22 -20.40 -10.79
CA ASN A 62 17.16 -21.09 -11.56
C ASN A 62 15.76 -20.55 -11.32
N VAL A 63 15.55 -19.79 -10.22
CA VAL A 63 14.22 -19.28 -9.85
C VAL A 63 14.23 -17.76 -9.72
N THR A 64 15.08 -17.21 -8.84
CA THR A 64 15.02 -15.80 -8.50
C THR A 64 15.39 -14.90 -9.68
N ARG A 65 16.52 -15.16 -10.35
CA ARG A 65 16.96 -14.36 -11.51
C ARG A 65 15.99 -14.39 -12.70
N PRO A 66 15.45 -15.56 -13.13
CA PRO A 66 14.38 -15.60 -14.14
C PRO A 66 13.14 -14.81 -13.75
N LEU A 67 12.70 -14.91 -12.47
CA LEU A 67 11.56 -14.16 -11.96
C LEU A 67 11.85 -12.64 -11.97
N GLU A 68 12.99 -12.19 -11.46
CA GLU A 68 13.38 -10.79 -11.49
C GLU A 68 13.42 -10.22 -12.90
N ASN A 69 14.05 -10.92 -13.83
CA ASN A 69 14.14 -10.48 -15.23
C ASN A 69 12.77 -10.31 -15.88
N THR A 70 11.84 -11.22 -15.59
CA THR A 70 10.48 -11.17 -16.13
C THR A 70 9.66 -10.07 -15.45
N LEU A 71 9.73 -9.99 -14.11
CA LEU A 71 8.97 -9.04 -13.31
C LEU A 71 9.48 -7.60 -13.42
N ASN A 72 10.76 -7.41 -13.75
CA ASN A 72 11.32 -6.07 -13.99
C ASN A 72 10.69 -5.33 -15.20
N SER A 73 9.94 -6.05 -16.04
CA SER A 73 9.18 -5.49 -17.17
C SER A 73 7.73 -5.13 -16.81
N VAL A 74 7.34 -5.21 -15.54
CA VAL A 74 6.02 -4.79 -15.06
C VAL A 74 5.94 -3.27 -15.07
N GLU A 75 4.80 -2.73 -15.53
CA GLU A 75 4.57 -1.29 -15.59
C GLU A 75 4.47 -0.70 -14.17
N ASP A 76 4.88 0.56 -14.03
CA ASP A 76 4.86 1.33 -12.78
C ASP A 76 5.66 0.72 -11.61
N LEU A 77 6.58 -0.19 -11.92
CA LEU A 77 7.50 -0.77 -10.94
C LEU A 77 8.57 0.27 -10.57
N LYS A 78 8.66 0.61 -9.29
CA LYS A 78 9.65 1.54 -8.74
C LYS A 78 10.93 0.84 -8.35
N HIS A 79 10.77 -0.28 -7.63
CA HIS A 79 11.90 -1.06 -7.13
C HIS A 79 11.55 -2.54 -7.03
N ILE A 80 12.53 -3.39 -7.32
CA ILE A 80 12.45 -4.84 -7.12
C ILE A 80 13.60 -5.26 -6.20
N SER A 81 13.28 -6.10 -5.23
CA SER A 81 14.28 -6.70 -4.35
C SER A 81 13.94 -8.18 -4.16
N SER A 82 14.95 -8.99 -4.01
CA SER A 82 14.78 -10.43 -3.84
C SER A 82 15.62 -11.00 -2.72
N GLN A 83 15.22 -12.13 -2.23
CA GLN A 83 15.95 -12.93 -1.26
C GLN A 83 15.82 -14.42 -1.60
N SER A 84 16.97 -15.05 -1.88
CA SER A 84 17.07 -16.48 -2.07
C SER A 84 17.51 -17.16 -0.79
N LYS A 85 16.74 -18.14 -0.32
CA LYS A 85 17.04 -18.99 0.82
C LYS A 85 16.92 -20.45 0.42
N GLU A 86 17.40 -21.39 1.25
CA GLU A 86 17.15 -22.83 1.03
C GLU A 86 15.66 -23.09 0.88
N ASN A 87 15.28 -23.79 -0.18
CA ASN A 87 13.93 -24.18 -0.55
C ASN A 87 12.96 -23.05 -0.95
N ILE A 88 13.34 -21.75 -0.91
CA ILE A 88 12.40 -20.65 -1.12
C ILE A 88 13.04 -19.42 -1.77
N SER A 89 12.38 -18.87 -2.76
CA SER A 89 12.63 -17.56 -3.36
C SER A 89 11.56 -16.57 -2.93
N ILE A 90 11.95 -15.36 -2.55
CA ILE A 90 11.07 -14.26 -2.18
C ILE A 90 11.45 -13.06 -3.05
N VAL A 91 10.51 -12.57 -3.84
CA VAL A 91 10.68 -11.37 -4.65
C VAL A 91 9.65 -10.33 -4.20
N VAL A 92 10.13 -9.14 -3.84
CA VAL A 92 9.30 -8.02 -3.40
C VAL A 92 9.33 -6.94 -4.47
N LEU A 93 8.14 -6.53 -4.91
CA LEU A 93 7.92 -5.49 -5.90
C LEU A 93 7.32 -4.26 -5.20
N GLU A 94 8.00 -3.13 -5.27
CA GLU A 94 7.53 -1.84 -4.82
C GLU A 94 7.07 -1.04 -6.03
N PHE A 95 5.82 -0.58 -6.02
CA PHE A 95 5.21 0.20 -7.10
C PHE A 95 5.27 1.70 -6.80
N GLU A 96 5.10 2.51 -7.86
CA GLU A 96 4.94 3.95 -7.71
C GLU A 96 3.69 4.29 -6.88
N TYR A 97 3.69 5.50 -6.31
CA TYR A 97 2.59 5.97 -5.47
C TYR A 97 1.27 6.08 -6.24
N GLY A 98 0.19 5.62 -5.61
CA GLY A 98 -1.16 5.75 -6.18
C GLY A 98 -1.56 4.65 -7.17
N ILE A 99 -0.72 3.62 -7.33
CA ILE A 99 -1.07 2.46 -8.16
C ILE A 99 -2.00 1.54 -7.40
N ASP A 100 -3.11 1.18 -8.06
CA ASP A 100 -4.07 0.21 -7.53
C ASP A 100 -3.43 -1.17 -7.39
N SER A 101 -3.50 -1.73 -6.18
CA SER A 101 -2.93 -3.05 -5.86
C SER A 101 -3.53 -4.19 -6.68
N ASP A 102 -4.79 -4.07 -7.10
CA ASP A 102 -5.46 -5.09 -7.92
C ASP A 102 -4.95 -5.06 -9.36
N VAL A 103 -4.74 -3.87 -9.91
CA VAL A 103 -4.14 -3.69 -11.24
C VAL A 103 -2.70 -4.18 -11.25
N ALA A 104 -1.89 -3.77 -10.27
CA ALA A 104 -0.52 -4.24 -10.14
C ALA A 104 -0.44 -5.77 -10.01
N THR A 105 -1.33 -6.38 -9.22
CA THR A 105 -1.40 -7.84 -9.07
C THR A 105 -1.76 -8.54 -10.37
N ALA A 106 -2.68 -7.99 -11.17
CA ALA A 106 -3.04 -8.57 -12.48
C ALA A 106 -1.84 -8.54 -13.42
N ASN A 107 -1.14 -7.41 -13.51
CA ASN A 107 0.06 -7.26 -14.33
C ASN A 107 1.18 -8.24 -13.91
N ILE A 108 1.38 -8.41 -12.59
CA ILE A 108 2.34 -9.41 -12.07
C ILE A 108 1.93 -10.82 -12.49
N ARG A 109 0.64 -11.18 -12.35
CA ARG A 109 0.14 -12.52 -12.69
C ARG A 109 0.39 -12.87 -14.14
N ASP A 110 0.11 -11.93 -15.06
CA ASP A 110 0.36 -12.12 -16.50
C ASP A 110 1.84 -12.38 -16.78
N LYS A 111 2.74 -11.69 -16.07
CA LYS A 111 4.19 -11.91 -16.21
C LYS A 111 4.64 -13.22 -15.57
N LEU A 112 4.05 -13.60 -14.43
CA LEU A 112 4.36 -14.89 -13.77
C LEU A 112 3.92 -16.08 -14.61
N ASP A 113 2.82 -15.99 -15.35
CA ASP A 113 2.38 -17.04 -16.27
C ASP A 113 3.42 -17.29 -17.38
N VAL A 114 4.08 -16.22 -17.83
CA VAL A 114 5.21 -16.35 -18.78
C VAL A 114 6.44 -16.94 -18.09
N ALA A 115 6.76 -16.45 -16.88
CA ALA A 115 7.92 -16.89 -16.11
C ALA A 115 7.83 -18.39 -15.75
N THR A 116 6.63 -18.88 -15.41
CA THR A 116 6.40 -20.28 -15.06
C THR A 116 6.83 -21.25 -16.16
N ASN A 117 6.76 -20.84 -17.43
CA ASN A 117 7.22 -21.68 -18.55
C ASN A 117 8.76 -21.75 -18.66
N ILE A 118 9.49 -20.92 -17.95
CA ILE A 118 10.96 -20.84 -17.96
C ILE A 118 11.54 -21.53 -16.72
N LEU A 119 10.75 -21.64 -15.64
CA LEU A 119 11.17 -22.28 -14.41
C LEU A 119 11.28 -23.81 -14.56
N PRO A 120 12.16 -24.47 -13.77
CA PRO A 120 12.22 -25.95 -13.71
C PRO A 120 10.90 -26.57 -13.30
N ASP A 121 10.63 -27.79 -13.78
CA ASP A 121 9.38 -28.52 -13.50
C ASP A 121 9.15 -28.84 -12.01
N ASP A 122 10.23 -28.92 -11.22
CA ASP A 122 10.20 -29.23 -9.79
C ASP A 122 9.93 -27.99 -8.90
N VAL A 123 9.80 -26.81 -9.51
CA VAL A 123 9.50 -25.56 -8.80
C VAL A 123 7.99 -25.41 -8.62
N ASP A 124 7.56 -25.13 -7.40
CA ASP A 124 6.17 -24.83 -7.12
C ASP A 124 5.73 -23.54 -7.80
N LYS A 125 4.44 -23.43 -8.12
CA LYS A 125 3.88 -22.22 -8.72
C LYS A 125 4.06 -21.02 -7.81
N PRO A 126 4.54 -19.87 -8.34
CA PRO A 126 4.67 -18.63 -7.57
C PRO A 126 3.34 -18.19 -6.95
N ILE A 127 3.37 -17.81 -5.66
CA ILE A 127 2.22 -17.31 -4.92
C ILE A 127 2.40 -15.82 -4.70
N ILE A 128 1.35 -15.03 -4.97
CA ILE A 128 1.34 -13.59 -4.80
C ILE A 128 0.70 -13.23 -3.46
N PHE A 129 1.42 -12.46 -2.64
CA PHE A 129 0.93 -11.87 -1.40
C PHE A 129 0.90 -10.34 -1.53
N LYS A 130 -0.25 -9.75 -1.23
CA LYS A 130 -0.43 -8.29 -1.14
C LYS A 130 -0.18 -7.85 0.30
N PHE A 131 0.59 -6.81 0.47
CA PHE A 131 0.67 -6.10 1.76
C PHE A 131 -0.16 -4.83 1.64
N SER A 132 -1.38 -4.84 2.17
CA SER A 132 -2.11 -3.61 2.44
C SER A 132 -1.91 -3.23 3.90
N THR A 133 -1.54 -2.00 4.13
CA THR A 133 -1.36 -1.43 5.49
C THR A 133 -2.69 -1.36 6.25
N GLU A 134 -3.82 -1.50 5.54
CA GLU A 134 -5.17 -1.45 6.12
C GLU A 134 -5.55 -2.71 6.91
N GLU A 135 -4.89 -3.85 6.66
CA GLU A 135 -5.21 -5.13 7.31
C GLU A 135 -4.41 -5.41 8.58
N MET A 136 -3.61 -4.48 9.07
CA MET A 136 -2.99 -4.66 10.39
C MET A 136 -4.06 -4.43 11.47
N PRO A 137 -4.56 -5.49 12.14
CA PRO A 137 -5.44 -5.31 13.29
C PRO A 137 -4.62 -4.61 14.38
N ILE A 138 -4.99 -3.35 14.67
CA ILE A 138 -4.47 -2.65 15.85
C ILE A 138 -5.10 -3.35 17.05
N MET A 139 -4.42 -4.35 17.58
CA MET A 139 -4.77 -4.91 18.89
C MET A 139 -4.24 -3.93 19.94
N LEU A 140 -5.17 -3.20 20.54
CA LEU A 140 -5.01 -2.46 21.79
C LEU A 140 -5.27 -3.39 22.96
#